data_ea2eeaba38adab08004ad4f8c5a29692
#
_entry.id   ea2eeaba38adab08004ad4f8c5a29692
#
_cell.length_a   1.000
_cell.length_b   1.000
_cell.length_c   1.000
_cell.angle_alpha   90.00
_cell.angle_beta   90.00
_cell.angle_gamma   90.00
#
_symmetry.space_group_name_H-M   'P 1'
#
loop_
_entity.id
_entity.type
_entity.pdbx_description
1 polymer ?
#
loop_
_entity_poly.entity_id
_entity_poly.type
_entity_poly.pdbx_seq_one_letter_code
_entity_poly.pdbx_strand_id
1 'polypeptide(L)'
;MFFDRERLHFFRPLTTKYRQQIVECLCLLHERLFGATAQYGQSLGRDQVMDIFEEALARAPLLEASDPDNTEQRFKNHREQASWVLKALLEHGWIERQVDAATLQSSYPLSRAGRLFIAPMVEMGSRQIRTRHRNTRNTLNALEAFASRGEIHDLLDAFEYSERIITDFTDIISELEERKRELVQEVQSQRIVQQATEQFFEFMEKRFQPDVSVRLSADSVEKHRDRVFKAITRIRRKDKAFKQEAERRLRELAPDLISDSRQSALWYVLDTIDQRMRRAADTTVSYTHLTLPTKPSGW
;
A
#
# COMPACT_ATOMS: atom_id res chain seq x y z
N MET A 1 23.22 -2.24 -6.75
CA MET A 1 22.61 -1.01 -6.18
C MET A 1 21.39 -0.59 -7.01
N PHE A 2 20.41 0.15 -6.43
CA PHE A 2 19.22 0.57 -7.20
C PHE A 2 19.59 1.55 -8.32
N PHE A 3 20.39 2.56 -8.01
CA PHE A 3 20.87 3.56 -8.96
C PHE A 3 22.07 3.03 -9.76
N ASP A 4 21.77 2.27 -10.79
CA ASP A 4 22.78 1.71 -11.70
C ASP A 4 22.29 1.80 -13.16
N ARG A 5 23.18 2.08 -14.10
CA ARG A 5 22.93 2.22 -15.55
C ARG A 5 21.73 3.13 -15.86
N GLU A 6 20.70 2.59 -16.50
CA GLU A 6 19.49 3.32 -16.92
C GLU A 6 18.69 3.92 -15.76
N ARG A 7 18.88 3.40 -14.53
CA ARG A 7 18.20 3.90 -13.32
C ARG A 7 18.96 4.99 -12.57
N LEU A 8 20.09 5.44 -13.06
CA LEU A 8 20.90 6.49 -12.40
C LEU A 8 20.07 7.75 -12.11
N HIS A 9 19.18 8.10 -13.02
CA HIS A 9 18.30 9.27 -12.93
C HIS A 9 16.81 8.89 -12.89
N PHE A 10 16.48 7.73 -12.32
CA PHE A 10 15.13 7.16 -12.32
C PHE A 10 14.05 8.16 -11.87
N PHE A 11 14.30 8.91 -10.80
CA PHE A 11 13.32 9.87 -10.27
C PHE A 11 13.31 11.23 -10.95
N ARG A 12 14.21 11.49 -11.91
CA ARG A 12 14.30 12.79 -12.59
C ARG A 12 12.98 13.25 -13.24
N PRO A 13 12.18 12.41 -13.90
CA PRO A 13 10.88 12.83 -14.44
C PRO A 13 9.95 13.42 -13.39
N LEU A 14 9.98 12.91 -12.15
CA LEU A 14 9.13 13.35 -11.05
C LEU A 14 9.62 14.64 -10.36
N THR A 15 10.78 15.18 -10.74
CA THR A 15 11.30 16.45 -10.21
C THR A 15 11.06 17.64 -11.16
N THR A 16 10.45 17.40 -12.31
CA THR A 16 10.14 18.44 -13.30
C THR A 16 8.86 19.18 -12.94
N LYS A 17 8.64 20.33 -13.57
CA LYS A 17 7.36 21.04 -13.46
C LYS A 17 6.16 20.22 -13.95
N TYR A 18 6.39 19.23 -14.80
CA TYR A 18 5.38 18.32 -15.35
C TYR A 18 5.16 17.06 -14.51
N ARG A 19 5.68 16.99 -13.27
CA ARG A 19 5.64 15.82 -12.41
C ARG A 19 4.22 15.24 -12.25
N GLN A 20 3.21 16.10 -12.08
CA GLN A 20 1.83 15.68 -11.89
C GLN A 20 1.25 15.03 -13.15
N GLN A 21 1.47 15.64 -14.31
CA GLN A 21 1.07 15.09 -15.60
C GLN A 21 1.76 13.75 -15.89
N ILE A 22 3.04 13.63 -15.53
CA ILE A 22 3.79 12.37 -15.67
C ILE A 22 3.22 11.29 -14.76
N VAL A 23 2.88 11.61 -13.51
CA VAL A 23 2.25 10.67 -12.57
C VAL A 23 0.89 10.22 -13.10
N GLU A 24 0.05 11.13 -13.62
CA GLU A 24 -1.24 10.77 -14.23
C GLU A 24 -1.08 9.83 -15.42
N CYS A 25 -0.10 10.09 -16.30
CA CYS A 25 0.23 9.19 -17.41
C CYS A 25 0.63 7.79 -16.92
N LEU A 26 1.49 7.73 -15.91
CA LEU A 26 1.94 6.47 -15.32
C LEU A 26 0.81 5.72 -14.61
N CYS A 27 -0.04 6.42 -13.86
CA CYS A 27 -1.19 5.84 -13.17
C CYS A 27 -2.19 5.24 -14.17
N LEU A 28 -2.54 5.98 -15.22
CA LEU A 28 -3.46 5.48 -16.24
C LEU A 28 -2.87 4.30 -17.02
N LEU A 29 -1.56 4.36 -17.36
CA LEU A 29 -0.87 3.23 -17.99
C LEU A 29 -0.88 1.99 -17.09
N HIS A 30 -0.60 2.16 -15.80
CA HIS A 30 -0.66 1.07 -14.83
C HIS A 30 -2.06 0.47 -14.73
N GLU A 31 -3.10 1.31 -14.69
CA GLU A 31 -4.49 0.86 -14.65
C GLU A 31 -4.88 0.05 -15.90
N ARG A 32 -4.44 0.48 -17.09
CA ARG A 32 -4.68 -0.23 -18.35
C ARG A 32 -3.94 -1.57 -18.41
N LEU A 33 -2.74 -1.67 -17.86
CA LEU A 33 -1.93 -2.88 -17.88
C LEU A 33 -2.25 -3.88 -16.75
N PHE A 34 -2.66 -3.39 -15.57
CA PHE A 34 -2.79 -4.21 -14.35
C PHE A 34 -4.10 -3.99 -13.59
N GLY A 35 -5.00 -3.14 -14.08
CA GLY A 35 -6.32 -2.90 -13.47
C GLY A 35 -7.28 -4.08 -13.68
N ALA A 36 -8.49 -3.96 -13.11
CA ALA A 36 -9.48 -5.03 -13.12
C ALA A 36 -9.95 -5.46 -14.53
N THR A 37 -9.81 -4.58 -15.53
CA THR A 37 -10.19 -4.82 -16.93
C THR A 37 -9.00 -5.18 -17.82
N ALA A 38 -7.80 -5.27 -17.27
CA ALA A 38 -6.60 -5.59 -18.02
C ALA A 38 -6.63 -7.03 -18.55
N GLN A 39 -6.28 -7.20 -19.82
CA GLN A 39 -6.09 -8.54 -20.39
C GLN A 39 -4.67 -9.02 -20.10
N TYR A 40 -4.55 -10.21 -19.49
CA TYR A 40 -3.25 -10.78 -19.19
C TYR A 40 -2.45 -11.02 -20.47
N GLY A 41 -1.20 -10.55 -20.49
CA GLY A 41 -0.31 -10.71 -21.65
C GLY A 41 -0.51 -9.68 -22.77
N GLN A 42 -1.36 -8.67 -22.59
CA GLN A 42 -1.53 -7.60 -23.57
C GLN A 42 -0.23 -6.76 -23.64
N SER A 43 0.36 -6.71 -24.81
CA SER A 43 1.49 -5.83 -25.10
C SER A 43 0.99 -4.56 -25.77
N LEU A 44 1.27 -3.39 -25.21
CA LEU A 44 0.87 -2.10 -25.78
C LEU A 44 1.94 -1.59 -26.74
N GLY A 45 1.55 -1.32 -27.98
CA GLY A 45 2.38 -0.65 -28.97
C GLY A 45 2.52 0.85 -28.65
N ARG A 46 3.42 1.52 -29.41
CA ARG A 46 3.70 2.94 -29.18
C ARG A 46 2.45 3.82 -29.29
N ASP A 47 1.65 3.62 -30.32
CA ASP A 47 0.46 4.45 -30.55
C ASP A 47 -0.58 4.29 -29.45
N GLN A 48 -0.77 3.06 -28.95
CA GLN A 48 -1.66 2.79 -27.83
C GLN A 48 -1.19 3.49 -26.53
N VAL A 49 0.11 3.47 -26.25
CA VAL A 49 0.67 4.20 -25.10
C VAL A 49 0.52 5.72 -25.27
N MET A 50 0.70 6.21 -26.51
CA MET A 50 0.50 7.63 -26.81
C MET A 50 -0.94 8.04 -26.59
N ASP A 51 -1.91 7.23 -27.03
CA ASP A 51 -3.35 7.50 -26.83
C ASP A 51 -3.72 7.51 -25.35
N ILE A 52 -3.17 6.58 -24.56
CA ILE A 52 -3.33 6.54 -23.08
C ILE A 52 -2.77 7.81 -22.45
N PHE A 53 -1.60 8.26 -22.88
CA PHE A 53 -0.98 9.47 -22.34
C PHE A 53 -1.73 10.74 -22.74
N GLU A 54 -2.24 10.84 -23.97
CA GLU A 54 -3.11 11.94 -24.38
C GLU A 54 -4.38 12.01 -23.52
N GLU A 55 -5.00 10.85 -23.25
CA GLU A 55 -6.17 10.77 -22.35
C GLU A 55 -5.82 11.24 -20.94
N ALA A 56 -4.68 10.81 -20.37
CA ALA A 56 -4.23 11.22 -19.05
C ALA A 56 -3.96 12.73 -18.99
N LEU A 57 -3.27 13.28 -20.00
CA LEU A 57 -2.95 14.70 -20.09
C LEU A 57 -4.17 15.60 -20.25
N ALA A 58 -5.22 15.11 -20.92
CA ALA A 58 -6.49 15.82 -21.02
C ALA A 58 -7.25 15.91 -19.69
N ARG A 59 -7.00 14.98 -18.78
CA ARG A 59 -7.61 14.94 -17.43
C ARG A 59 -6.77 15.61 -16.37
N ALA A 60 -5.46 15.74 -16.60
CA ALA A 60 -4.53 16.31 -15.65
C ALA A 60 -4.80 17.80 -15.41
N PRO A 61 -4.60 18.29 -14.17
CA PRO A 61 -4.75 19.71 -13.87
C PRO A 61 -3.84 20.56 -14.78
N LEU A 62 -4.38 21.70 -15.23
CA LEU A 62 -3.58 22.68 -15.94
C LEU A 62 -2.45 23.17 -15.01
N LEU A 63 -1.25 23.28 -15.55
CA LEU A 63 -0.16 23.94 -14.85
C LEU A 63 -0.56 25.41 -14.63
N GLU A 64 -0.60 25.82 -13.37
CA GLU A 64 -0.72 27.25 -13.06
C GLU A 64 0.45 27.99 -13.72
N ALA A 65 0.13 29.04 -14.45
CA ALA A 65 1.09 29.86 -15.17
C ALA A 65 1.84 30.79 -14.18
N SER A 66 2.58 30.21 -13.24
CA SER A 66 3.18 30.93 -12.11
C SER A 66 4.64 31.34 -12.33
N ASP A 67 5.18 31.25 -13.54
CA ASP A 67 6.53 31.76 -13.80
C ASP A 67 6.65 32.36 -15.22
N PRO A 68 6.58 33.71 -15.37
CA PRO A 68 6.71 34.37 -16.69
C PRO A 68 8.12 34.25 -17.29
N ASP A 69 9.12 33.87 -16.52
CA ASP A 69 10.53 33.84 -16.96
C ASP A 69 11.00 32.45 -17.45
N ASN A 70 10.12 31.46 -17.45
CA ASN A 70 10.50 30.08 -17.83
C ASN A 70 10.18 29.81 -19.30
N THR A 71 11.16 30.11 -20.17
CA THR A 71 11.16 29.88 -21.63
C THR A 71 11.22 28.39 -22.02
N GLU A 72 11.09 27.45 -21.07
CA GLU A 72 11.22 26.03 -21.33
C GLU A 72 9.90 25.39 -21.82
N GLN A 73 10.01 24.81 -22.99
CA GLN A 73 9.10 23.91 -23.69
C GLN A 73 7.58 24.12 -23.43
N ARG A 74 6.97 24.99 -24.22
CA ARG A 74 5.52 25.00 -24.40
C ARG A 74 5.17 23.96 -25.45
N PHE A 75 4.45 22.90 -25.05
CA PHE A 75 3.91 21.93 -26.00
C PHE A 75 2.76 22.53 -26.81
N LYS A 76 2.71 22.25 -28.11
CA LYS A 76 1.64 22.76 -29.00
C LYS A 76 0.32 22.02 -28.78
N ASN A 77 0.40 20.75 -28.38
CA ASN A 77 -0.76 19.87 -28.16
C ASN A 77 -0.39 18.72 -27.19
N HIS A 78 -1.40 17.98 -26.74
CA HIS A 78 -1.22 16.85 -25.84
C HIS A 78 -0.39 15.72 -26.47
N ARG A 79 -0.46 15.51 -27.80
CA ARG A 79 0.33 14.48 -28.48
C ARG A 79 1.84 14.76 -28.44
N GLU A 80 2.24 16.01 -28.60
CA GLU A 80 3.63 16.42 -28.45
C GLU A 80 4.10 16.21 -27.00
N GLN A 81 3.27 16.60 -26.04
CA GLN A 81 3.54 16.39 -24.62
C GLN A 81 3.61 14.90 -24.26
N ALA A 82 2.69 14.07 -24.76
CA ALA A 82 2.70 12.61 -24.58
C ALA A 82 3.97 11.97 -25.16
N SER A 83 4.41 12.42 -26.32
CA SER A 83 5.66 11.96 -26.94
C SER A 83 6.89 12.30 -26.08
N TRP A 84 6.90 13.50 -25.53
CA TRP A 84 7.96 13.92 -24.60
C TRP A 84 7.95 13.10 -23.31
N VAL A 85 6.76 12.87 -22.71
CA VAL A 85 6.60 12.04 -21.51
C VAL A 85 7.11 10.62 -21.78
N LEU A 86 6.67 10.00 -22.89
CA LEU A 86 7.11 8.66 -23.25
C LEU A 86 8.64 8.59 -23.40
N LYS A 87 9.25 9.57 -24.07
CA LYS A 87 10.70 9.63 -24.23
C LYS A 87 11.40 9.77 -22.88
N ALA A 88 10.93 10.65 -22.00
CA ALA A 88 11.50 10.83 -20.67
C ALA A 88 11.38 9.56 -19.82
N LEU A 89 10.25 8.86 -19.88
CA LEU A 89 10.04 7.62 -19.14
C LEU A 89 10.89 6.44 -19.64
N LEU A 90 11.14 6.38 -20.94
CA LEU A 90 12.08 5.41 -21.53
C LEU A 90 13.53 5.72 -21.12
N GLU A 91 13.96 6.99 -21.24
CA GLU A 91 15.31 7.43 -20.91
C GLU A 91 15.69 7.17 -19.45
N HIS A 92 14.70 7.24 -18.55
CA HIS A 92 14.92 7.10 -17.11
C HIS A 92 14.47 5.75 -16.54
N GLY A 93 14.15 4.76 -17.39
CA GLY A 93 13.92 3.38 -16.98
C GLY A 93 12.58 3.09 -16.30
N TRP A 94 11.57 3.97 -16.46
CA TRP A 94 10.19 3.70 -16.02
C TRP A 94 9.46 2.76 -16.97
N ILE A 95 9.69 2.93 -18.28
CA ILE A 95 9.14 2.13 -19.37
C ILE A 95 10.30 1.50 -20.11
N GLU A 96 10.14 0.26 -20.58
CA GLU A 96 11.09 -0.44 -21.40
C GLU A 96 10.55 -0.59 -22.81
N ARG A 97 11.44 -0.60 -23.81
CA ARG A 97 11.10 -0.99 -25.17
C ARG A 97 11.46 -2.46 -25.36
N GLN A 98 10.47 -3.30 -25.57
CA GLN A 98 10.65 -4.70 -25.88
C GLN A 98 10.27 -4.94 -27.34
N VAL A 99 11.08 -5.73 -28.05
CA VAL A 99 10.82 -6.12 -29.43
C VAL A 99 10.54 -7.60 -29.48
N ASP A 100 9.36 -7.97 -29.95
CA ASP A 100 9.01 -9.36 -30.17
C ASP A 100 9.84 -9.92 -31.34
N ALA A 101 10.59 -10.97 -31.07
CA ALA A 101 11.50 -11.59 -32.09
C ALA A 101 10.73 -12.22 -33.24
N ALA A 102 9.48 -12.64 -33.06
CA ALA A 102 8.67 -13.30 -34.07
C ALA A 102 7.92 -12.30 -34.97
N THR A 103 7.37 -11.25 -34.40
CA THR A 103 6.52 -10.26 -35.08
C THR A 103 7.26 -8.97 -35.42
N LEU A 104 8.48 -8.78 -34.89
CA LEU A 104 9.26 -7.52 -34.94
C LEU A 104 8.51 -6.29 -34.45
N GLN A 105 7.40 -6.47 -33.73
CA GLN A 105 6.64 -5.40 -33.16
C GLN A 105 7.28 -4.92 -31.84
N SER A 106 7.29 -3.60 -31.66
CA SER A 106 7.78 -2.99 -30.43
C SER A 106 6.64 -2.78 -29.44
N SER A 107 6.83 -3.21 -28.20
CA SER A 107 5.94 -2.95 -27.08
C SER A 107 6.63 -2.10 -26.01
N TYR A 108 5.83 -1.45 -25.17
CA TYR A 108 6.29 -0.46 -24.20
C TYR A 108 5.71 -0.76 -22.80
N PRO A 109 6.10 -1.88 -22.17
CA PRO A 109 5.67 -2.21 -20.82
C PRO A 109 6.32 -1.30 -19.77
N LEU A 110 5.67 -1.16 -18.61
CA LEU A 110 6.34 -0.64 -17.43
C LEU A 110 7.50 -1.56 -17.03
N SER A 111 8.66 -0.97 -16.73
CA SER A 111 9.76 -1.73 -16.15
C SER A 111 9.35 -2.31 -14.78
N ARG A 112 10.08 -3.31 -14.29
CA ARG A 112 9.82 -3.84 -12.94
C ARG A 112 9.91 -2.74 -11.88
N ALA A 113 10.89 -1.85 -11.97
CA ALA A 113 11.03 -0.71 -11.08
C ALA A 113 9.87 0.26 -11.24
N GLY A 114 9.53 0.66 -12.48
CA GLY A 114 8.40 1.54 -12.78
C GLY A 114 7.10 1.03 -12.18
N ARG A 115 6.79 -0.27 -12.33
CA ARG A 115 5.60 -0.88 -11.74
C ARG A 115 5.60 -0.83 -10.21
N LEU A 116 6.73 -1.14 -9.56
CA LEU A 116 6.83 -1.15 -8.10
C LEU A 116 6.67 0.24 -7.49
N PHE A 117 7.18 1.28 -8.17
CA PHE A 117 7.09 2.65 -7.65
C PHE A 117 5.77 3.34 -7.97
N ILE A 118 5.08 2.97 -9.07
CA ILE A 118 3.79 3.60 -9.39
C ILE A 118 2.63 2.98 -8.62
N ALA A 119 2.70 1.71 -8.24
CA ALA A 119 1.60 1.01 -7.56
C ALA A 119 1.10 1.74 -6.30
N PRO A 120 1.94 2.24 -5.37
CA PRO A 120 1.49 3.03 -4.24
C PRO A 120 0.79 4.33 -4.64
N MET A 121 1.24 5.01 -5.69
CA MET A 121 0.62 6.26 -6.15
C MET A 121 -0.79 6.00 -6.70
N VAL A 122 -0.98 4.89 -7.42
CA VAL A 122 -2.31 4.44 -7.87
C VAL A 122 -3.22 4.11 -6.67
N GLU A 123 -2.67 3.46 -5.63
CA GLU A 123 -3.42 3.17 -4.40
C GLU A 123 -3.83 4.43 -3.65
N MET A 124 -2.95 5.42 -3.55
CA MET A 124 -3.25 6.72 -2.91
C MET A 124 -4.31 7.50 -3.68
N GLY A 125 -4.30 7.46 -5.02
CA GLY A 125 -5.29 8.12 -5.88
C GLY A 125 -6.66 7.41 -5.88
N SER A 126 -6.70 6.12 -5.58
CA SER A 126 -7.95 5.37 -5.51
C SER A 126 -8.65 5.64 -4.18
N ARG A 127 -9.77 6.40 -4.20
CA ARG A 127 -10.67 6.57 -3.04
C ARG A 127 -11.37 5.26 -2.61
N GLN A 128 -10.97 4.12 -3.12
CA GLN A 128 -11.51 2.84 -2.67
C GLN A 128 -11.00 2.58 -1.26
N ILE A 129 -11.92 2.69 -0.31
CA ILE A 129 -11.78 2.14 1.04
C ILE A 129 -11.63 0.62 0.87
N ARG A 130 -10.41 0.18 0.57
CA ARG A 130 -10.09 -1.23 0.68
C ARG A 130 -10.20 -1.56 2.16
N THR A 131 -11.12 -2.44 2.49
CA THR A 131 -11.17 -3.08 3.82
C THR A 131 -9.86 -3.83 4.03
N ARG A 132 -8.81 -3.10 4.43
CA ARG A 132 -7.45 -3.61 4.64
C ARG A 132 -7.32 -4.52 5.85
N HIS A 133 -8.41 -4.71 6.62
CA HIS A 133 -8.40 -5.35 7.93
C HIS A 133 -8.63 -6.86 7.93
N ARG A 134 -8.33 -7.55 6.84
CA ARG A 134 -8.49 -9.01 6.80
C ARG A 134 -7.31 -9.77 7.42
N ASN A 135 -6.19 -9.09 7.67
CA ASN A 135 -4.96 -9.78 8.06
C ASN A 135 -5.05 -10.43 9.43
N THR A 136 -5.71 -9.83 10.41
CA THR A 136 -5.94 -10.46 11.73
C THR A 136 -6.77 -11.73 11.62
N ARG A 137 -7.87 -11.69 10.87
CA ARG A 137 -8.72 -12.85 10.63
C ARG A 137 -8.02 -13.92 9.79
N ASN A 138 -7.25 -13.50 8.77
CA ASN A 138 -6.50 -14.41 7.93
C ASN A 138 -5.40 -15.12 8.73
N THR A 139 -4.69 -14.40 9.62
CA THR A 139 -3.74 -15.01 10.56
C THR A 139 -4.39 -16.09 11.41
N LEU A 140 -5.57 -15.82 11.98
CA LEU A 140 -6.31 -16.80 12.75
C LEU A 140 -6.70 -18.02 11.90
N ASN A 141 -7.30 -17.79 10.74
CA ASN A 141 -7.75 -18.87 9.85
C ASN A 141 -6.59 -19.76 9.41
N ALA A 142 -5.45 -19.15 9.08
CA ALA A 142 -4.25 -19.88 8.68
C ALA A 142 -3.66 -20.70 9.84
N LEU A 143 -3.62 -20.16 11.07
CA LEU A 143 -3.21 -20.92 12.26
C LEU A 143 -4.17 -22.09 12.58
N GLU A 144 -5.48 -21.88 12.47
CA GLU A 144 -6.47 -22.93 12.67
C GLU A 144 -6.36 -24.03 11.58
N ALA A 145 -6.08 -23.65 10.33
CA ALA A 145 -5.82 -24.55 9.23
C ALA A 145 -4.56 -25.38 9.47
N PHE A 146 -3.46 -24.75 9.84
CA PHE A 146 -2.22 -25.44 10.19
C PHE A 146 -2.42 -26.39 11.39
N ALA A 147 -3.10 -25.95 12.44
CA ALA A 147 -3.40 -26.80 13.60
C ALA A 147 -4.23 -28.05 13.24
N SER A 148 -5.06 -27.99 12.19
CA SER A 148 -5.90 -29.11 11.75
C SER A 148 -5.21 -30.00 10.72
N ARG A 149 -4.60 -29.43 9.69
CA ARG A 149 -4.04 -30.14 8.53
C ARG A 149 -2.53 -30.41 8.62
N GLY A 150 -1.80 -29.58 9.37
CA GLY A 150 -0.34 -29.67 9.47
C GLY A 150 0.40 -29.16 8.22
N GLU A 151 -0.29 -28.49 7.29
CA GLU A 151 0.33 -27.96 6.08
C GLU A 151 1.17 -26.72 6.40
N ILE A 152 2.46 -26.79 6.10
CA ILE A 152 3.42 -25.75 6.50
C ILE A 152 3.15 -24.41 5.83
N HIS A 153 2.58 -24.39 4.62
CA HIS A 153 2.21 -23.17 3.93
C HIS A 153 1.17 -22.37 4.71
N ASP A 154 0.21 -23.02 5.40
CA ASP A 154 -0.73 -22.34 6.27
C ASP A 154 -0.02 -21.59 7.42
N LEU A 155 1.07 -22.14 7.97
CA LEU A 155 1.84 -21.48 9.01
C LEU A 155 2.67 -20.30 8.49
N LEU A 156 3.24 -20.43 7.29
CA LEU A 156 3.95 -19.34 6.61
C LEU A 156 2.99 -18.21 6.24
N ASP A 157 1.80 -18.54 5.75
CA ASP A 157 0.74 -17.57 5.49
C ASP A 157 0.33 -16.83 6.77
N ALA A 158 0.17 -17.54 7.88
CA ALA A 158 -0.12 -16.90 9.17
C ALA A 158 0.99 -15.93 9.61
N PHE A 159 2.25 -16.30 9.38
CA PHE A 159 3.39 -15.45 9.69
C PHE A 159 3.39 -14.18 8.84
N GLU A 160 3.18 -14.29 7.52
CA GLU A 160 3.11 -13.18 6.60
C GLU A 160 1.93 -12.25 6.91
N TYR A 161 0.72 -12.80 7.12
CA TYR A 161 -0.44 -12.00 7.51
C TYR A 161 -0.22 -11.26 8.83
N SER A 162 0.43 -11.90 9.81
CA SER A 162 0.72 -11.26 11.10
C SER A 162 1.66 -10.05 10.97
N GLU A 163 2.59 -10.08 10.02
CA GLU A 163 3.50 -8.96 9.73
C GLU A 163 2.74 -7.76 9.19
N ARG A 164 1.78 -8.01 8.31
CA ARG A 164 0.97 -6.95 7.69
C ARG A 164 0.00 -6.27 8.66
N ILE A 165 -0.37 -6.91 9.78
CA ILE A 165 -1.29 -6.31 10.76
C ILE A 165 -0.74 -4.99 11.30
N ILE A 166 0.53 -4.94 11.68
CA ILE A 166 1.14 -3.71 12.24
C ILE A 166 1.23 -2.63 11.17
N THR A 167 1.62 -2.99 9.95
CA THR A 167 1.69 -2.06 8.82
C THR A 167 0.33 -1.47 8.52
N ASP A 168 -0.72 -2.31 8.43
CA ASP A 168 -2.09 -1.86 8.19
C ASP A 168 -2.56 -0.86 9.26
N PHE A 169 -2.26 -1.10 10.55
CA PHE A 169 -2.61 -0.18 11.62
C PHE A 169 -1.84 1.14 11.53
N THR A 170 -0.54 1.07 11.22
CA THR A 170 0.30 2.27 11.06
C THR A 170 -0.22 3.14 9.91
N ASP A 171 -0.58 2.51 8.78
CA ASP A 171 -1.13 3.21 7.61
C ASP A 171 -2.44 3.92 7.96
N ILE A 172 -3.34 3.26 8.71
CA ILE A 172 -4.61 3.87 9.14
C ILE A 172 -4.36 5.06 10.06
N ILE A 173 -3.48 4.89 11.05
CA ILE A 173 -3.16 5.97 11.97
C ILE A 173 -2.60 7.17 11.20
N SER A 174 -1.68 6.92 10.26
CA SER A 174 -1.08 7.96 9.42
C SER A 174 -2.12 8.68 8.55
N GLU A 175 -3.03 7.92 7.91
CA GLU A 175 -4.13 8.48 7.10
C GLU A 175 -5.07 9.35 7.96
N LEU A 176 -5.39 8.88 9.19
CA LEU A 176 -6.23 9.63 10.11
C LEU A 176 -5.57 10.92 10.61
N GLU A 177 -4.27 10.88 10.88
CA GLU A 177 -3.50 12.08 11.29
C GLU A 177 -3.35 13.08 10.14
N GLU A 178 -3.16 12.62 8.91
CA GLU A 178 -3.11 13.46 7.72
C GLU A 178 -4.46 14.18 7.54
N ARG A 179 -5.56 13.42 7.58
CA ARG A 179 -6.90 13.99 7.45
C ARG A 179 -7.25 14.98 8.57
N LYS A 180 -6.79 14.71 9.80
CA LYS A 180 -6.91 15.66 10.91
C LYS A 180 -6.14 16.95 10.63
N ARG A 181 -4.92 16.87 10.09
CA ARG A 181 -4.12 18.05 9.73
C ARG A 181 -4.76 18.88 8.62
N GLU A 182 -5.28 18.22 7.58
CA GLU A 182 -6.00 18.90 6.48
C GLU A 182 -7.22 19.69 7.03
N LEU A 183 -8.00 19.07 7.90
CA LEU A 183 -9.15 19.73 8.53
C LEU A 183 -8.75 20.91 9.41
N VAL A 184 -7.69 20.78 10.20
CA VAL A 184 -7.17 21.89 11.01
C VAL A 184 -6.75 23.06 10.11
N GLN A 185 -6.09 22.79 8.98
CA GLN A 185 -5.72 23.82 8.02
C GLN A 185 -6.94 24.47 7.35
N GLU A 186 -7.94 23.68 6.98
CA GLU A 186 -9.19 24.18 6.42
C GLU A 186 -9.94 25.08 7.41
N VAL A 187 -10.02 24.66 8.67
CA VAL A 187 -10.61 25.45 9.76
C VAL A 187 -9.83 26.75 10.01
N GLN A 188 -8.50 26.72 9.98
CA GLN A 188 -7.67 27.91 10.16
C GLN A 188 -7.77 28.88 9.00
N SER A 189 -8.02 28.41 7.79
CA SER A 189 -8.20 29.25 6.59
C SER A 189 -9.56 29.96 6.56
N GLN A 190 -10.56 29.41 7.22
CA GLN A 190 -11.88 30.01 7.36
C GLN A 190 -11.85 31.01 8.54
N ARG A 191 -11.82 32.31 8.25
CA ARG A 191 -11.68 33.42 9.22
C ARG A 191 -12.77 33.54 10.31
N ILE A 192 -13.66 32.58 10.47
CA ILE A 192 -14.77 32.59 11.43
C ILE A 192 -14.55 31.48 12.48
N VAL A 193 -13.79 31.80 13.52
CA VAL A 193 -13.32 30.84 14.55
C VAL A 193 -14.47 30.08 15.24
N GLN A 194 -15.63 30.68 15.48
CA GLN A 194 -16.73 29.99 16.16
C GLN A 194 -17.43 28.94 15.29
N GLN A 195 -17.77 29.27 14.04
CA GLN A 195 -18.40 28.33 13.12
C GLN A 195 -17.44 27.18 12.75
N ALA A 196 -16.17 27.47 12.63
CA ALA A 196 -15.14 26.49 12.33
C ALA A 196 -14.97 25.47 13.47
N THR A 197 -15.09 25.91 14.72
CA THR A 197 -15.01 25.03 15.89
C THR A 197 -16.22 24.10 15.97
N GLU A 198 -17.43 24.59 15.74
CA GLU A 198 -18.64 23.76 15.72
C GLU A 198 -18.62 22.76 14.57
N GLN A 199 -18.22 23.17 13.36
CA GLN A 199 -18.07 22.28 12.21
C GLN A 199 -16.99 21.21 12.42
N PHE A 200 -15.90 21.56 13.09
CA PHE A 200 -14.86 20.59 13.45
C PHE A 200 -15.39 19.55 14.44
N PHE A 201 -16.09 19.96 15.49
CA PHE A 201 -16.68 19.02 16.46
C PHE A 201 -17.77 18.16 15.80
N GLU A 202 -18.62 18.74 14.98
CA GLU A 202 -19.64 18.01 14.23
C GLU A 202 -19.04 16.99 13.26
N PHE A 203 -17.94 17.36 12.58
CA PHE A 203 -17.20 16.43 11.71
C PHE A 203 -16.56 15.30 12.52
N MET A 204 -15.88 15.62 13.63
CA MET A 204 -15.26 14.62 14.50
C MET A 204 -16.30 13.64 15.05
N GLU A 205 -17.45 14.11 15.50
CA GLU A 205 -18.49 13.29 16.11
C GLU A 205 -19.31 12.50 15.07
N LYS A 206 -19.71 13.14 13.96
CA LYS A 206 -20.63 12.52 12.99
C LYS A 206 -19.96 11.74 11.87
N ARG A 207 -18.72 12.05 11.51
CA ARG A 207 -17.99 11.40 10.40
C ARG A 207 -16.75 10.66 10.83
N PHE A 208 -15.88 11.30 11.60
CA PHE A 208 -14.58 10.73 11.92
C PHE A 208 -14.67 9.59 12.93
N GLN A 209 -15.37 9.76 14.06
CA GLN A 209 -15.52 8.70 15.06
C GLN A 209 -16.23 7.44 14.54
N PRO A 210 -17.35 7.54 13.79
CA PRO A 210 -17.95 6.34 13.18
C PRO A 210 -17.04 5.65 12.19
N ASP A 211 -16.32 6.40 11.35
CA ASP A 211 -15.39 5.83 10.35
C ASP A 211 -14.22 5.10 11.03
N VAL A 212 -13.63 5.72 12.06
CA VAL A 212 -12.61 5.09 12.92
C VAL A 212 -13.15 3.85 13.61
N SER A 213 -14.34 3.94 14.21
CA SER A 213 -14.97 2.83 14.92
C SER A 213 -15.26 1.65 13.98
N VAL A 214 -15.79 1.90 12.78
CA VAL A 214 -16.05 0.87 11.77
C VAL A 214 -14.74 0.24 11.30
N ARG A 215 -13.72 1.04 11.04
CA ARG A 215 -12.41 0.54 10.58
C ARG A 215 -11.69 -0.26 11.66
N LEU A 216 -11.76 0.15 12.92
CA LEU A 216 -11.15 -0.57 14.05
C LEU A 216 -11.96 -1.77 14.52
N SER A 217 -13.30 -1.77 14.37
CA SER A 217 -14.16 -2.84 14.88
C SER A 217 -14.32 -4.02 13.94
N ALA A 218 -14.19 -3.83 12.62
CA ALA A 218 -14.49 -4.86 11.62
C ALA A 218 -13.55 -6.07 11.69
N ASP A 219 -12.31 -5.88 12.10
CA ASP A 219 -11.30 -6.93 12.27
C ASP A 219 -10.43 -6.66 13.50
N SER A 220 -11.05 -6.25 14.62
CA SER A 220 -10.30 -5.83 15.80
C SER A 220 -9.40 -6.97 16.29
N VAL A 221 -8.14 -6.61 16.54
CA VAL A 221 -7.16 -7.54 17.13
C VAL A 221 -7.71 -8.14 18.43
N GLU A 222 -8.44 -7.34 19.22
CA GLU A 222 -9.08 -7.77 20.46
C GLU A 222 -10.06 -8.92 20.24
N LYS A 223 -10.91 -8.85 19.19
CA LYS A 223 -11.89 -9.89 18.86
C LYS A 223 -11.24 -11.23 18.53
N HIS A 224 -10.07 -11.20 17.90
CA HIS A 224 -9.40 -12.41 17.42
C HIS A 224 -8.23 -12.86 18.30
N ARG A 225 -7.70 -11.99 19.16
CA ARG A 225 -6.53 -12.22 19.99
C ARG A 225 -6.60 -13.54 20.79
N ASP A 226 -7.69 -13.74 21.51
CA ASP A 226 -7.86 -14.94 22.34
C ASP A 226 -7.93 -16.23 21.51
N ARG A 227 -8.53 -16.15 20.31
CA ARG A 227 -8.60 -17.29 19.40
C ARG A 227 -7.24 -17.61 18.79
N VAL A 228 -6.47 -16.60 18.40
CA VAL A 228 -5.09 -16.76 17.91
C VAL A 228 -4.23 -17.40 18.99
N PHE A 229 -4.31 -16.91 20.24
CA PHE A 229 -3.58 -17.49 21.36
C PHE A 229 -3.96 -18.96 21.61
N LYS A 230 -5.26 -19.29 21.54
CA LYS A 230 -5.76 -20.67 21.65
C LYS A 230 -5.25 -21.55 20.51
N ALA A 231 -5.21 -21.04 19.28
CA ALA A 231 -4.67 -21.76 18.12
C ALA A 231 -3.17 -22.05 18.30
N ILE A 232 -2.39 -21.05 18.68
CA ILE A 232 -0.95 -21.22 18.99
C ILE A 232 -0.75 -22.26 20.11
N THR A 233 -1.53 -22.15 21.18
CA THR A 233 -1.46 -23.11 22.30
C THR A 233 -1.80 -24.53 21.85
N ARG A 234 -2.78 -24.72 20.97
CA ARG A 234 -3.14 -26.03 20.38
C ARG A 234 -1.97 -26.58 19.57
N ILE A 235 -1.31 -25.76 18.75
CA ILE A 235 -0.16 -26.19 17.94
C ILE A 235 1.00 -26.62 18.87
N ARG A 236 1.30 -25.84 19.92
CA ARG A 236 2.34 -26.17 20.91
C ARG A 236 2.10 -27.48 21.65
N ARG A 237 0.82 -27.88 21.82
CA ARG A 237 0.42 -29.13 22.48
C ARG A 237 0.36 -30.34 21.55
N LYS A 238 0.58 -30.17 20.25
CA LYS A 238 0.67 -31.27 19.29
C LYS A 238 1.82 -32.24 19.69
N ASP A 239 1.72 -33.46 19.21
CA ASP A 239 2.72 -34.49 19.47
C ASP A 239 4.12 -34.14 18.94
N LYS A 240 5.09 -34.93 19.33
CA LYS A 240 6.50 -34.71 18.96
C LYS A 240 6.71 -34.89 17.44
N ALA A 241 6.04 -35.86 16.84
CA ALA A 241 6.19 -36.16 15.41
C ALA A 241 5.69 -34.99 14.54
N PHE A 242 4.53 -34.44 14.86
CA PHE A 242 3.97 -33.25 14.19
C PHE A 242 4.96 -32.06 14.27
N LYS A 243 5.50 -31.80 15.47
CA LYS A 243 6.43 -30.67 15.66
C LYS A 243 7.75 -30.86 14.95
N GLN A 244 8.28 -32.07 14.91
CA GLN A 244 9.51 -32.39 14.18
C GLN A 244 9.33 -32.25 12.67
N GLU A 245 8.22 -32.72 12.13
CA GLU A 245 7.94 -32.58 10.71
C GLU A 245 7.71 -31.12 10.32
N ALA A 246 6.98 -30.33 11.12
CA ALA A 246 6.82 -28.91 10.92
C ALA A 246 8.17 -28.18 10.96
N GLU A 247 9.03 -28.49 11.92
CA GLU A 247 10.38 -27.91 12.02
C GLU A 247 11.23 -28.23 10.78
N ARG A 248 11.21 -29.48 10.32
CA ARG A 248 11.94 -29.92 9.13
C ARG A 248 11.49 -29.14 7.87
N ARG A 249 10.19 -29.10 7.62
CA ARG A 249 9.61 -28.41 6.46
C ARG A 249 9.81 -26.90 6.50
N LEU A 250 9.73 -26.26 7.69
CA LEU A 250 10.03 -24.84 7.82
C LEU A 250 11.46 -24.51 7.40
N ARG A 251 12.42 -25.32 7.83
CA ARG A 251 13.81 -25.11 7.44
C ARG A 251 14.10 -25.37 5.96
N GLU A 252 13.33 -26.25 5.33
CA GLU A 252 13.43 -26.51 3.88
C GLU A 252 12.81 -25.39 3.05
N LEU A 253 11.63 -24.89 3.43
CA LEU A 253 10.88 -23.94 2.63
C LEU A 253 11.23 -22.47 2.90
N ALA A 254 11.71 -22.17 4.10
CA ALA A 254 12.02 -20.81 4.53
C ALA A 254 13.34 -20.75 5.33
N PRO A 255 14.47 -21.14 4.71
CA PRO A 255 15.78 -21.18 5.39
C PRO A 255 16.21 -19.81 5.88
N ASP A 256 15.79 -18.73 5.23
CA ASP A 256 16.15 -17.35 5.56
C ASP A 256 15.44 -16.79 6.80
N LEU A 257 14.36 -17.44 7.25
CA LEU A 257 13.61 -16.98 8.43
C LEU A 257 14.42 -17.11 9.72
N ILE A 258 15.39 -18.02 9.76
CA ILE A 258 16.14 -18.32 10.99
C ILE A 258 17.61 -18.51 10.68
N SER A 259 18.40 -17.51 11.04
CA SER A 259 19.87 -17.55 10.90
C SER A 259 20.54 -18.46 11.93
N ASP A 260 19.91 -18.71 13.08
CA ASP A 260 20.49 -19.54 14.15
C ASP A 260 19.93 -20.97 14.10
N SER A 261 20.82 -21.93 13.82
CA SER A 261 20.48 -23.35 13.78
C SER A 261 20.06 -23.94 15.14
N ARG A 262 20.35 -23.24 16.25
CA ARG A 262 20.01 -23.67 17.61
C ARG A 262 18.59 -23.29 18.02
N GLN A 263 17.99 -22.32 17.35
CA GLN A 263 16.63 -21.88 17.62
C GLN A 263 15.62 -22.75 16.84
N SER A 264 14.55 -23.20 17.49
CA SER A 264 13.48 -23.91 16.80
C SER A 264 12.71 -22.94 15.88
N ALA A 265 12.61 -23.30 14.59
CA ALA A 265 11.90 -22.55 13.59
C ALA A 265 10.41 -22.41 13.92
N LEU A 266 9.81 -23.50 14.32
CA LEU A 266 8.40 -23.55 14.71
C LEU A 266 8.11 -22.60 15.89
N TRP A 267 8.93 -22.65 16.93
CA TRP A 267 8.73 -21.79 18.11
C TRP A 267 8.96 -20.33 17.78
N TYR A 268 9.98 -20.01 16.98
CA TYR A 268 10.26 -18.65 16.54
C TYR A 268 9.07 -18.05 15.79
N VAL A 269 8.49 -18.78 14.82
CA VAL A 269 7.35 -18.33 14.03
C VAL A 269 6.14 -18.09 14.94
N LEU A 270 5.81 -19.05 15.83
CA LEU A 270 4.67 -18.93 16.74
C LEU A 270 4.83 -17.80 17.75
N ASP A 271 6.04 -17.61 18.31
CA ASP A 271 6.32 -16.52 19.24
C ASP A 271 6.27 -15.17 18.58
N THR A 272 6.77 -15.07 17.34
CA THR A 272 6.73 -13.84 16.56
C THR A 272 5.28 -13.44 16.22
N ILE A 273 4.44 -14.39 15.81
CA ILE A 273 3.01 -14.13 15.58
C ILE A 273 2.34 -13.61 16.86
N ASP A 274 2.56 -14.27 18.00
CA ASP A 274 1.99 -13.86 19.30
C ASP A 274 2.44 -12.45 19.69
N GLN A 275 3.75 -12.14 19.54
CA GLN A 275 4.27 -10.81 19.83
C GLN A 275 3.68 -9.73 18.92
N ARG A 276 3.54 -10.00 17.62
CA ARG A 276 2.93 -9.07 16.66
C ARG A 276 1.48 -8.79 17.02
N MET A 277 0.71 -9.83 17.40
CA MET A 277 -0.67 -9.68 17.85
C MET A 277 -0.79 -8.84 19.13
N ARG A 278 0.13 -9.02 20.10
CA ARG A 278 0.16 -8.21 21.34
C ARG A 278 0.46 -6.74 21.02
N ARG A 279 1.51 -6.48 20.23
CA ARG A 279 1.88 -5.11 19.83
C ARG A 279 0.74 -4.40 19.10
N ALA A 280 0.05 -5.10 18.19
CA ALA A 280 -1.08 -4.53 17.48
C ALA A 280 -2.24 -4.17 18.45
N ALA A 281 -2.52 -5.01 19.46
CA ALA A 281 -3.51 -4.71 20.48
C ALA A 281 -3.13 -3.48 21.31
N ASP A 282 -1.88 -3.39 21.76
CA ASP A 282 -1.39 -2.26 22.55
C ASP A 282 -1.44 -0.95 21.76
N THR A 283 -1.12 -0.98 20.47
CA THR A 283 -1.19 0.18 19.57
C THR A 283 -2.64 0.65 19.40
N THR A 284 -3.59 -0.28 19.23
CA THR A 284 -5.02 0.04 19.10
C THR A 284 -5.56 0.72 20.36
N VAL A 285 -5.23 0.20 21.54
CA VAL A 285 -5.67 0.78 22.83
C VAL A 285 -5.08 2.17 23.01
N SER A 286 -3.79 2.34 22.77
CA SER A 286 -3.12 3.65 22.91
C SER A 286 -3.73 4.70 21.99
N TYR A 287 -4.05 4.35 20.75
CA TYR A 287 -4.62 5.30 19.79
C TYR A 287 -6.07 5.69 20.14
N THR A 288 -6.90 4.75 20.58
CA THR A 288 -8.28 5.04 21.00
C THR A 288 -8.33 5.94 22.21
N HIS A 289 -7.40 5.83 23.15
CA HIS A 289 -7.30 6.73 24.30
C HIS A 289 -6.79 8.13 23.96
N LEU A 290 -5.91 8.27 22.96
CA LEU A 290 -5.35 9.57 22.57
C LEU A 290 -6.29 10.38 21.65
N THR A 291 -7.22 9.73 20.96
CA THR A 291 -8.10 10.39 19.98
C THR A 291 -9.49 10.72 20.53
N LEU A 292 -9.89 10.17 21.67
CA LEU A 292 -11.12 10.58 22.33
C LEU A 292 -10.88 11.92 23.02
N PRO A 293 -11.54 13.03 22.59
CA PRO A 293 -11.55 14.24 23.38
C PRO A 293 -12.20 13.89 24.72
N THR A 294 -11.44 13.95 25.80
CA THR A 294 -11.99 13.98 27.15
C THR A 294 -12.97 15.15 27.15
N LYS A 295 -14.27 14.87 27.21
CA LYS A 295 -15.26 15.93 27.47
C LYS A 295 -14.77 16.72 28.69
N PRO A 296 -14.54 18.02 28.57
CA PRO A 296 -14.30 18.79 29.75
C PRO A 296 -15.57 18.63 30.61
N SER A 297 -15.40 18.02 31.77
CA SER A 297 -16.45 17.98 32.80
C SER A 297 -16.68 19.41 33.26
N GLY A 298 -17.72 20.01 32.76
CA GLY A 298 -18.18 21.32 33.23
C GLY A 298 -18.36 22.36 32.12
N TRP A 299 -19.50 22.35 31.50
CA TRP A 299 -20.29 23.53 31.12
C TRP A 299 -21.74 23.12 31.19
#